data_ca323cadb0cf0f67077a068e2027d453
#
_entry.id   ca323cadb0cf0f67077a068e2027d453
#
_cell.length_a   1.000
_cell.length_b   1.000
_cell.length_c   1.000
_cell.angle_alpha   90.00
_cell.angle_beta   90.00
_cell.angle_gamma   90.00
#
_symmetry.space_group_name_H-M   'P 1'
#
loop_
_entity.id
_entity.type
_entity.pdbx_description
1 polymer ?
#
loop_
_entity_poly.entity_id
_entity_poly.type
_entity_poly.pdbx_seq_one_letter_code
_entity_poly.pdbx_strand_id
1 'polypeptide(L)'
;MPTTSKLKDHHRGTLLVIGGAEDPDDDDLCILPRLVEMAGGKKARILVSAASTTHPEETLAGYKKVFETIGVAEVMPFAMDTRTEVDAPEVLDALDRATGVFFTGGDQLRLTAIVSGTTFGDRLRERFRDGLFVAGTSAGAAAVAGTMITGGKGSVVCRACVDLAPGLGLWPETVVDTHFDRKGRVHRLMASLAQNPGVLGIGLDENTAVEVTPEGQMTVVGRGNVFVFDGRIRHSNVADVPETEPIAMTHSTLHVLAAGYGLDLTTMEPTLPEPVEELHEEERPD
;
A
#
# COMPACT_ATOMS: atom_id res chain seq x y z
N MET A 1 20.16 -4.38 -21.60
CA MET A 1 19.09 -3.80 -20.79
C MET A 1 17.82 -4.56 -21.10
N PRO A 2 17.23 -5.30 -20.17
CA PRO A 2 15.91 -5.89 -20.41
C PRO A 2 14.86 -4.77 -20.31
N THR A 3 13.95 -4.77 -21.23
CA THR A 3 12.97 -3.75 -21.53
C THR A 3 12.02 -3.45 -20.36
N THR A 4 11.90 -2.18 -20.03
CA THR A 4 10.95 -1.51 -19.13
C THR A 4 9.47 -1.68 -19.53
N SER A 5 9.12 -2.67 -20.35
CA SER A 5 7.78 -2.77 -20.93
C SER A 5 6.75 -3.48 -20.04
N LYS A 6 7.15 -4.15 -18.97
CA LYS A 6 6.22 -4.96 -18.17
C LYS A 6 5.42 -4.18 -17.13
N LEU A 7 5.90 -3.04 -16.65
CA LEU A 7 5.15 -2.20 -15.71
C LEU A 7 4.02 -1.40 -16.37
N LYS A 8 4.03 -1.25 -17.71
CA LYS A 8 3.10 -0.38 -18.45
C LYS A 8 1.67 -0.88 -18.63
N ASP A 9 1.41 -2.18 -18.45
CA ASP A 9 0.13 -2.75 -18.92
C ASP A 9 -0.83 -3.18 -17.79
N HIS A 10 -0.50 -2.97 -16.50
CA HIS A 10 -1.21 -3.67 -15.42
C HIS A 10 -2.01 -2.81 -14.45
N HIS A 11 -1.91 -1.47 -14.51
CA HIS A 11 -2.66 -0.60 -13.61
C HIS A 11 -3.50 0.40 -14.40
N ARG A 12 -4.81 0.38 -14.19
CA ARG A 12 -5.71 1.45 -14.67
C ARG A 12 -6.39 2.19 -13.54
N GLY A 13 -6.45 1.59 -12.33
CA GLY A 13 -6.91 2.25 -11.13
C GLY A 13 -5.77 2.97 -10.39
N THR A 14 -6.13 3.91 -9.56
CA THR A 14 -5.20 4.60 -8.67
C THR A 14 -5.14 3.88 -7.33
N LEU A 15 -3.97 3.80 -6.72
CA LEU A 15 -3.77 3.23 -5.38
C LEU A 15 -3.38 4.32 -4.38
N LEU A 16 -3.82 4.14 -3.13
CA LEU A 16 -3.24 4.80 -1.96
C LEU A 16 -2.82 3.71 -0.95
N VAL A 17 -1.53 3.53 -0.80
CA VAL A 17 -0.95 2.46 0.03
C VAL A 17 -0.37 3.07 1.29
N ILE A 18 -0.95 2.75 2.46
CA ILE A 18 -0.75 3.47 3.71
C ILE A 18 0.04 2.60 4.69
N GLY A 19 1.08 3.15 5.31
CA GLY A 19 1.99 2.46 6.22
C GLY A 19 1.40 2.06 7.57
N GLY A 20 0.16 2.47 7.87
CA GLY A 20 -0.53 2.26 9.13
C GLY A 20 -0.48 3.46 10.07
N ALA A 21 -1.30 3.45 11.12
CA ALA A 21 -1.44 4.52 12.09
C ALA A 21 -1.58 5.91 11.41
N GLU A 22 -2.41 5.95 10.38
CA GLU A 22 -2.72 7.17 9.63
C GLU A 22 -3.57 8.12 10.48
N ASP A 23 -3.23 9.41 10.34
CA ASP A 23 -3.99 10.52 10.92
C ASP A 23 -4.34 10.29 12.41
N PRO A 24 -3.31 10.06 13.31
CA PRO A 24 -3.56 9.68 14.70
C PRO A 24 -4.23 10.79 15.52
N ASP A 25 -4.15 12.03 15.05
CA ASP A 25 -4.71 13.22 15.69
C ASP A 25 -5.79 13.85 14.78
N ASP A 26 -7.00 14.01 15.29
CA ASP A 26 -8.15 14.56 14.56
C ASP A 26 -7.91 15.98 14.00
N ASP A 27 -7.01 16.76 14.63
CA ASP A 27 -6.72 18.15 14.28
C ASP A 27 -5.74 18.28 13.09
N ASP A 28 -5.15 17.18 12.62
CA ASP A 28 -4.07 17.22 11.63
C ASP A 28 -4.14 16.07 10.61
N LEU A 29 -5.33 15.88 10.09
CA LEU A 29 -5.60 14.86 9.09
C LEU A 29 -4.92 15.21 7.75
N CYS A 30 -4.18 14.30 7.16
CA CYS A 30 -3.56 14.49 5.84
C CYS A 30 -3.79 13.33 4.87
N ILE A 31 -3.84 12.10 5.35
CA ILE A 31 -3.95 10.89 4.52
C ILE A 31 -5.41 10.58 4.20
N LEU A 32 -6.30 10.54 5.21
CA LEU A 32 -7.72 10.20 4.99
C LEU A 32 -8.48 11.26 4.19
N PRO A 33 -8.26 12.59 4.36
CA PRO A 33 -8.82 13.59 3.45
C PRO A 33 -8.33 13.39 2.01
N ARG A 34 -7.06 13.06 1.82
CA ARG A 34 -6.50 12.77 0.50
C ARG A 34 -7.14 11.53 -0.14
N LEU A 35 -7.36 10.47 0.66
CA LEU A 35 -8.11 9.29 0.24
C LEU A 35 -9.50 9.68 -0.30
N VAL A 36 -10.23 10.50 0.46
CA VAL A 36 -11.56 10.95 0.06
C VAL A 36 -11.52 11.78 -1.24
N GLU A 37 -10.55 12.67 -1.39
CA GLU A 37 -10.35 13.44 -2.62
C GLU A 37 -10.15 12.51 -3.83
N MET A 38 -9.26 11.53 -3.72
CA MET A 38 -8.97 10.54 -4.77
C MET A 38 -10.17 9.65 -5.09
N ALA A 39 -11.01 9.35 -4.09
CA ALA A 39 -12.23 8.58 -4.26
C ALA A 39 -13.39 9.38 -4.89
N GLY A 40 -13.22 10.71 -5.16
CA GLY A 40 -14.24 11.57 -5.78
C GLY A 40 -14.77 12.70 -4.88
N GLY A 41 -14.08 12.99 -3.77
CA GLY A 41 -14.40 14.08 -2.86
C GLY A 41 -15.79 13.93 -2.24
N LYS A 42 -16.58 14.99 -2.28
CA LYS A 42 -17.97 14.98 -1.76
C LYS A 42 -18.92 13.99 -2.47
N LYS A 43 -18.53 13.44 -3.60
CA LYS A 43 -19.30 12.42 -4.34
C LYS A 43 -18.79 11.01 -4.06
N ALA A 44 -17.75 10.87 -3.24
CA ALA A 44 -17.14 9.58 -2.93
C ALA A 44 -18.15 8.63 -2.28
N ARG A 45 -18.18 7.40 -2.78
CA ARG A 45 -18.87 6.24 -2.18
C ARG A 45 -17.82 5.22 -1.87
N ILE A 46 -17.50 5.09 -0.58
CA ILE A 46 -16.38 4.29 -0.11
C ILE A 46 -16.89 2.98 0.48
N LEU A 47 -16.50 1.85 -0.15
CA LEU A 47 -16.65 0.54 0.45
C LEU A 47 -15.49 0.34 1.42
N VAL A 48 -15.80 0.12 2.71
CA VAL A 48 -14.82 -0.16 3.76
C VAL A 48 -14.87 -1.63 4.10
N SER A 49 -13.78 -2.35 3.85
CA SER A 49 -13.65 -3.78 4.15
C SER A 49 -12.84 -3.98 5.41
N ALA A 50 -13.44 -4.65 6.41
CA ALA A 50 -12.77 -5.07 7.64
C ALA A 50 -12.36 -6.56 7.64
N ALA A 51 -12.23 -7.18 6.47
CA ALA A 51 -11.85 -8.59 6.31
C ALA A 51 -10.51 -8.96 6.98
N SER A 52 -9.65 -7.99 7.23
CA SER A 52 -8.34 -8.17 7.89
C SER A 52 -8.42 -8.29 9.42
N THR A 53 -9.48 -7.80 10.07
CA THR A 53 -9.54 -7.71 11.54
C THR A 53 -10.51 -8.73 12.15
N THR A 54 -10.25 -9.09 13.41
CA THR A 54 -11.17 -9.87 14.26
C THR A 54 -12.11 -8.99 15.09
N HIS A 55 -11.99 -7.66 14.95
CA HIS A 55 -12.84 -6.66 15.64
C HIS A 55 -13.47 -5.72 14.60
N PRO A 56 -14.30 -6.29 13.66
CA PRO A 56 -14.79 -5.50 12.53
C PRO A 56 -15.73 -4.37 12.93
N GLU A 57 -16.58 -4.57 13.95
CA GLU A 57 -17.57 -3.57 14.37
C GLU A 57 -16.92 -2.25 14.82
N GLU A 58 -15.92 -2.34 15.71
CA GLU A 58 -15.21 -1.19 16.23
C GLU A 58 -14.43 -0.48 15.12
N THR A 59 -13.70 -1.26 14.30
CA THR A 59 -12.91 -0.74 13.17
C THR A 59 -13.79 0.00 12.16
N LEU A 60 -14.90 -0.61 11.76
CA LEU A 60 -15.84 -0.03 10.80
C LEU A 60 -16.52 1.22 11.35
N ALA A 61 -16.90 1.22 12.63
CA ALA A 61 -17.50 2.39 13.29
C ALA A 61 -16.52 3.58 13.30
N GLY A 62 -15.24 3.33 13.59
CA GLY A 62 -14.18 4.35 13.57
C GLY A 62 -14.04 4.98 12.19
N TYR A 63 -13.78 4.19 11.15
CA TYR A 63 -13.60 4.73 9.79
C TYR A 63 -14.87 5.37 9.23
N LYS A 64 -16.05 4.81 9.54
CA LYS A 64 -17.33 5.42 9.14
C LYS A 64 -17.45 6.84 9.70
N LYS A 65 -17.20 7.03 10.99
CA LYS A 65 -17.24 8.34 11.64
C LYS A 65 -16.28 9.33 10.98
N VAL A 66 -15.04 8.91 10.71
CA VAL A 66 -14.04 9.78 10.09
C VAL A 66 -14.45 10.17 8.67
N PHE A 67 -14.83 9.23 7.81
CA PHE A 67 -15.25 9.53 6.44
C PHE A 67 -16.52 10.39 6.38
N GLU A 68 -17.50 10.16 7.27
CA GLU A 68 -18.68 11.00 7.39
C GLU A 68 -18.31 12.43 7.84
N THR A 69 -17.32 12.58 8.74
CA THR A 69 -16.82 13.88 9.18
C THR A 69 -16.11 14.64 8.05
N ILE A 70 -15.30 13.95 7.24
CA ILE A 70 -14.67 14.53 6.05
C ILE A 70 -15.71 14.93 5.00
N GLY A 71 -16.86 14.25 4.94
CA GLY A 71 -18.00 14.63 4.12
C GLY A 71 -18.12 13.88 2.79
N VAL A 72 -17.98 12.57 2.79
CA VAL A 72 -18.27 11.71 1.63
C VAL A 72 -19.78 11.56 1.38
N ALA A 73 -20.16 11.16 0.17
CA ALA A 73 -21.56 10.90 -0.17
C ALA A 73 -22.13 9.65 0.52
N GLU A 74 -21.31 8.60 0.63
CA GLU A 74 -21.76 7.32 1.21
C GLU A 74 -20.54 6.54 1.76
N VAL A 75 -20.70 5.98 2.96
CA VAL A 75 -19.80 4.97 3.51
C VAL A 75 -20.52 3.65 3.55
N MET A 76 -19.96 2.62 2.94
CA MET A 76 -20.51 1.27 2.86
C MET A 76 -19.59 0.31 3.65
N PRO A 77 -19.81 0.13 4.97
CA PRO A 77 -18.98 -0.69 5.83
C PRO A 77 -19.40 -2.16 5.78
N PHE A 78 -18.44 -3.07 5.56
CA PHE A 78 -18.67 -4.51 5.55
C PHE A 78 -17.60 -5.25 6.38
N ALA A 79 -18.04 -6.12 7.29
CA ALA A 79 -17.16 -6.95 8.10
C ALA A 79 -16.38 -7.95 7.24
N MET A 80 -17.08 -8.65 6.34
CA MET A 80 -16.49 -9.66 5.44
C MET A 80 -15.72 -10.75 6.21
N ASP A 81 -16.38 -11.39 7.19
CA ASP A 81 -15.73 -12.36 8.06
C ASP A 81 -15.51 -13.71 7.39
N THR A 82 -16.27 -14.02 6.35
CA THR A 82 -16.20 -15.27 5.62
C THR A 82 -16.22 -15.06 4.10
N ARG A 83 -15.75 -16.06 3.36
CA ARG A 83 -15.78 -16.06 1.89
C ARG A 83 -17.23 -15.98 1.32
N THR A 84 -18.20 -16.54 2.05
CA THR A 84 -19.62 -16.46 1.66
C THR A 84 -20.17 -15.05 1.83
N GLU A 85 -19.82 -14.37 2.91
CA GLU A 85 -20.25 -12.99 3.14
C GLU A 85 -19.64 -12.02 2.13
N VAL A 86 -18.40 -12.25 1.72
CA VAL A 86 -17.74 -11.43 0.69
C VAL A 86 -18.48 -11.51 -0.65
N ASP A 87 -19.06 -12.66 -1.00
CA ASP A 87 -19.82 -12.84 -2.22
C ASP A 87 -21.34 -12.60 -2.04
N ALA A 88 -21.76 -12.04 -0.88
CA ALA A 88 -23.15 -11.67 -0.66
C ALA A 88 -23.61 -10.61 -1.67
N PRO A 89 -24.86 -10.69 -2.16
CA PRO A 89 -25.37 -9.76 -3.18
C PRO A 89 -25.22 -8.28 -2.79
N GLU A 90 -25.46 -7.94 -1.52
CA GLU A 90 -25.32 -6.57 -0.99
C GLU A 90 -23.87 -6.06 -1.05
N VAL A 91 -22.87 -6.92 -0.83
CA VAL A 91 -21.44 -6.58 -0.90
C VAL A 91 -21.04 -6.35 -2.37
N LEU A 92 -21.48 -7.24 -3.26
CA LEU A 92 -21.22 -7.12 -4.69
C LEU A 92 -21.88 -5.88 -5.29
N ASP A 93 -23.12 -5.57 -4.90
CA ASP A 93 -23.82 -4.35 -5.30
C ASP A 93 -23.12 -3.09 -4.77
N ALA A 94 -22.65 -3.13 -3.52
CA ALA A 94 -21.86 -2.03 -2.95
C ALA A 94 -20.55 -1.82 -3.72
N LEU A 95 -19.83 -2.90 -4.09
CA LEU A 95 -18.63 -2.81 -4.92
C LEU A 95 -18.94 -2.18 -6.27
N ASP A 96 -20.05 -2.55 -6.92
CA ASP A 96 -20.44 -1.99 -8.22
C ASP A 96 -20.75 -0.49 -8.17
N ARG A 97 -21.27 0.00 -7.03
CA ARG A 97 -21.58 1.42 -6.81
C ARG A 97 -20.41 2.23 -6.25
N ALA A 98 -19.38 1.56 -5.70
CA ALA A 98 -18.26 2.22 -5.07
C ALA A 98 -17.46 3.08 -6.06
N THR A 99 -16.99 4.23 -5.61
CA THR A 99 -15.97 5.03 -6.28
C THR A 99 -14.59 4.76 -5.70
N GLY A 100 -14.52 4.18 -4.49
CA GLY A 100 -13.30 3.73 -3.85
C GLY A 100 -13.55 2.53 -2.94
N VAL A 101 -12.53 1.69 -2.79
CA VAL A 101 -12.49 0.57 -1.83
C VAL A 101 -11.35 0.82 -0.85
N PHE A 102 -11.62 0.68 0.44
CA PHE A 102 -10.63 0.83 1.49
C PHE A 102 -10.52 -0.46 2.31
N PHE A 103 -9.34 -1.06 2.33
CA PHE A 103 -9.00 -2.22 3.15
C PHE A 103 -8.33 -1.77 4.46
N THR A 104 -8.92 -2.15 5.59
CA THR A 104 -8.42 -1.78 6.92
C THR A 104 -7.18 -2.57 7.33
N GLY A 105 -6.56 -2.16 8.44
CA GLY A 105 -5.47 -2.87 9.09
C GLY A 105 -5.94 -4.15 9.79
N GLY A 106 -4.97 -5.01 10.17
CA GLY A 106 -5.21 -6.29 10.84
C GLY A 106 -4.23 -7.38 10.39
N ASP A 107 -4.76 -8.50 9.90
CA ASP A 107 -4.01 -9.64 9.37
C ASP A 107 -4.20 -9.73 7.84
N GLN A 108 -3.14 -9.49 7.08
CA GLN A 108 -3.17 -9.55 5.62
C GLN A 108 -3.41 -10.96 5.06
N LEU A 109 -2.98 -11.99 5.79
CA LEU A 109 -3.22 -13.37 5.38
C LEU A 109 -4.71 -13.72 5.49
N ARG A 110 -5.36 -13.26 6.57
CA ARG A 110 -6.81 -13.38 6.75
C ARG A 110 -7.56 -12.67 5.62
N LEU A 111 -7.20 -11.41 5.31
CA LEU A 111 -7.79 -10.64 4.21
C LEU A 111 -7.71 -11.41 2.88
N THR A 112 -6.52 -11.85 2.49
CA THR A 112 -6.34 -12.53 1.21
C THR A 112 -7.00 -13.91 1.19
N ALA A 113 -7.01 -14.65 2.28
CA ALA A 113 -7.71 -15.94 2.38
C ALA A 113 -9.23 -15.81 2.20
N ILE A 114 -9.80 -14.68 2.66
CA ILE A 114 -11.24 -14.40 2.54
C ILE A 114 -11.58 -13.88 1.13
N VAL A 115 -10.78 -12.98 0.56
CA VAL A 115 -11.11 -12.25 -0.68
C VAL A 115 -10.61 -12.96 -1.95
N SER A 116 -9.43 -13.58 -1.92
CA SER A 116 -8.85 -14.14 -3.15
C SER A 116 -9.65 -15.32 -3.70
N GLY A 117 -9.89 -15.34 -5.03
CA GLY A 117 -10.64 -16.40 -5.71
C GLY A 117 -12.12 -16.43 -5.34
N THR A 118 -12.71 -15.30 -4.94
CA THR A 118 -14.15 -15.08 -4.80
C THR A 118 -14.66 -14.24 -5.96
N THR A 119 -15.97 -14.14 -6.13
CA THR A 119 -16.60 -13.26 -7.12
C THR A 119 -16.24 -11.79 -6.85
N PHE A 120 -16.24 -11.40 -5.58
CA PHE A 120 -15.80 -10.07 -5.16
C PHE A 120 -14.36 -9.77 -5.57
N GLY A 121 -13.43 -10.72 -5.29
CA GLY A 121 -12.02 -10.54 -5.63
C GLY A 121 -11.77 -10.41 -7.13
N ASP A 122 -12.49 -11.17 -7.96
CA ASP A 122 -12.41 -11.08 -9.42
C ASP A 122 -12.99 -9.74 -9.91
N ARG A 123 -14.18 -9.36 -9.42
CA ARG A 123 -14.84 -8.10 -9.76
C ARG A 123 -14.04 -6.87 -9.28
N LEU A 124 -13.41 -6.96 -8.12
CA LEU A 124 -12.51 -5.91 -7.63
C LEU A 124 -11.35 -5.66 -8.63
N ARG A 125 -10.71 -6.75 -9.10
CA ARG A 125 -9.64 -6.63 -10.10
C ARG A 125 -10.11 -6.07 -11.44
N GLU A 126 -11.30 -6.46 -11.89
CA GLU A 126 -11.93 -5.88 -13.10
C GLU A 126 -12.22 -4.40 -12.92
N ARG A 127 -12.91 -4.04 -11.83
CA ARG A 127 -13.22 -2.65 -11.52
C ARG A 127 -11.96 -1.78 -11.36
N PHE A 128 -10.89 -2.34 -10.75
CA PHE A 128 -9.61 -1.65 -10.62
C PHE A 128 -8.97 -1.40 -12.00
N ARG A 129 -9.00 -2.37 -12.92
CA ARG A 129 -8.55 -2.15 -14.30
C ARG A 129 -9.38 -1.09 -15.03
N ASP A 130 -10.63 -0.92 -14.66
CA ASP A 130 -11.55 0.08 -15.23
C ASP A 130 -11.47 1.46 -14.51
N GLY A 131 -10.52 1.64 -13.60
CA GLY A 131 -10.23 2.92 -12.98
C GLY A 131 -10.77 3.09 -11.54
N LEU A 132 -11.28 2.04 -10.89
CA LEU A 132 -11.67 2.11 -9.48
C LEU A 132 -10.47 2.51 -8.61
N PHE A 133 -10.67 3.48 -7.72
CA PHE A 133 -9.69 3.80 -6.69
C PHE A 133 -9.67 2.73 -5.60
N VAL A 134 -8.47 2.30 -5.19
CA VAL A 134 -8.28 1.36 -4.07
C VAL A 134 -7.27 1.91 -3.08
N ALA A 135 -7.62 1.85 -1.82
CA ALA A 135 -6.71 2.18 -0.72
C ALA A 135 -6.61 1.02 0.28
N GLY A 136 -5.49 0.95 0.97
CA GLY A 136 -5.30 0.00 2.05
C GLY A 136 -4.30 0.50 3.08
N THR A 137 -4.58 0.22 4.36
CA THR A 137 -3.69 0.59 5.46
C THR A 137 -3.12 -0.65 6.14
N SER A 138 -1.85 -0.61 6.54
CA SER A 138 -1.17 -1.68 7.27
C SER A 138 -1.34 -3.03 6.58
N ALA A 139 -2.13 -3.96 7.11
CA ALA A 139 -2.44 -5.24 6.49
C ALA A 139 -3.12 -5.09 5.11
N GLY A 140 -4.05 -4.13 4.97
CA GLY A 140 -4.67 -3.78 3.69
C GLY A 140 -3.65 -3.28 2.66
N ALA A 141 -2.67 -2.50 3.09
CA ALA A 141 -1.56 -2.03 2.25
C ALA A 141 -0.66 -3.19 1.78
N ALA A 142 -0.28 -4.08 2.69
CA ALA A 142 0.50 -5.26 2.33
C ALA A 142 -0.24 -6.17 1.34
N ALA A 143 -1.56 -6.32 1.53
CA ALA A 143 -2.39 -7.19 0.72
C ALA A 143 -2.57 -6.72 -0.73
N VAL A 144 -2.49 -5.41 -1.05
CA VAL A 144 -2.64 -4.93 -2.44
C VAL A 144 -1.47 -5.31 -3.34
N ALA A 145 -0.30 -5.62 -2.78
CA ALA A 145 0.89 -6.04 -3.51
C ALA A 145 0.72 -7.35 -4.27
N GLY A 146 1.64 -7.67 -5.17
CA GLY A 146 1.71 -8.97 -5.83
C GLY A 146 2.18 -10.07 -4.89
N THR A 147 3.15 -9.77 -4.04
CA THR A 147 3.65 -10.63 -2.96
C THR A 147 3.59 -9.86 -1.65
N MET A 148 3.10 -10.50 -0.59
CA MET A 148 3.03 -9.89 0.73
C MET A 148 3.91 -10.61 1.74
N ILE A 149 4.45 -9.85 2.69
CA ILE A 149 5.14 -10.36 3.86
C ILE A 149 4.05 -10.69 4.90
N THR A 150 3.98 -11.96 5.34
CA THR A 150 2.99 -12.42 6.32
C THR A 150 3.56 -12.59 7.72
N GLY A 151 4.87 -12.71 7.82
CA GLY A 151 5.57 -12.94 9.09
C GLY A 151 7.07 -12.95 8.90
N GLY A 152 7.75 -13.54 9.87
CA GLY A 152 9.19 -13.71 9.89
C GLY A 152 9.78 -13.42 11.25
N LYS A 153 10.96 -13.97 11.54
CA LYS A 153 11.66 -13.84 12.83
C LYS A 153 13.13 -13.51 12.61
N GLY A 154 13.69 -12.78 13.57
CA GLY A 154 15.11 -12.44 13.56
C GLY A 154 15.37 -11.03 13.04
N SER A 155 16.67 -10.67 12.94
CA SER A 155 17.14 -9.36 12.51
C SER A 155 18.24 -9.45 11.44
N VAL A 156 18.56 -10.66 11.02
CA VAL A 156 19.55 -10.94 9.97
C VAL A 156 18.84 -11.11 8.64
N VAL A 157 19.42 -10.59 7.57
CA VAL A 157 18.88 -10.81 6.21
C VAL A 157 19.15 -12.26 5.82
N CYS A 158 18.17 -13.13 5.96
CA CYS A 158 18.25 -14.56 5.62
C CYS A 158 16.88 -15.03 5.09
N ARG A 159 16.80 -16.21 4.46
CA ARG A 159 15.53 -16.73 3.94
C ARG A 159 14.50 -16.96 5.04
N ALA A 160 14.92 -17.51 6.17
CA ALA A 160 14.06 -17.82 7.31
C ALA A 160 13.56 -16.57 8.07
N CYS A 161 14.05 -15.36 7.77
CA CYS A 161 13.62 -14.15 8.46
C CYS A 161 12.32 -13.55 7.90
N VAL A 162 11.78 -14.12 6.83
CA VAL A 162 10.55 -13.63 6.20
C VAL A 162 9.67 -14.77 5.69
N ASP A 163 8.37 -14.67 5.98
CA ASP A 163 7.35 -15.54 5.42
C ASP A 163 6.59 -14.76 4.34
N LEU A 164 6.42 -15.37 3.16
CA LEU A 164 5.82 -14.73 2.00
C LEU A 164 4.55 -15.47 1.56
N ALA A 165 3.58 -14.72 1.06
CA ALA A 165 2.37 -15.25 0.42
C ALA A 165 1.93 -14.36 -0.75
N PRO A 166 1.11 -14.87 -1.68
CA PRO A 166 0.48 -14.04 -2.70
C PRO A 166 -0.43 -12.98 -2.09
N GLY A 167 -0.36 -11.75 -2.60
CA GLY A 167 -1.30 -10.69 -2.29
C GLY A 167 -2.51 -10.69 -3.25
N LEU A 168 -3.27 -9.60 -3.27
CA LEU A 168 -4.42 -9.41 -4.17
C LEU A 168 -3.98 -9.12 -5.62
N GLY A 169 -2.70 -8.74 -5.83
CA GLY A 169 -2.15 -8.48 -7.14
C GLY A 169 -2.66 -7.20 -7.81
N LEU A 170 -3.13 -6.23 -7.02
CA LEU A 170 -3.53 -4.91 -7.51
C LEU A 170 -2.31 -4.05 -7.84
N TRP A 171 -1.21 -4.26 -7.13
CA TRP A 171 0.10 -3.69 -7.44
C TRP A 171 1.10 -4.83 -7.69
N PRO A 172 1.09 -5.42 -8.88
CA PRO A 172 1.98 -6.54 -9.22
C PRO A 172 3.44 -6.10 -9.20
N GLU A 173 4.34 -7.08 -9.13
CA GLU A 173 5.79 -6.85 -9.10
C GLU A 173 6.27 -5.96 -7.92
N THR A 174 5.49 -5.94 -6.83
CA THR A 174 5.87 -5.25 -5.59
C THR A 174 5.77 -6.15 -4.36
N VAL A 175 6.53 -5.77 -3.34
CA VAL A 175 6.38 -6.24 -1.95
C VAL A 175 6.25 -4.99 -1.08
N VAL A 176 5.16 -4.88 -0.33
CA VAL A 176 4.91 -3.75 0.57
C VAL A 176 5.10 -4.19 2.02
N ASP A 177 5.89 -3.42 2.78
CA ASP A 177 6.06 -3.58 4.21
C ASP A 177 5.69 -2.28 4.95
N THR A 178 4.93 -2.40 6.01
CA THR A 178 4.31 -1.29 6.74
C THR A 178 4.86 -1.14 8.15
N HIS A 179 4.61 0.00 8.84
CA HIS A 179 5.23 0.30 10.14
C HIS A 179 6.77 0.12 10.09
N PHE A 180 7.39 0.61 9.03
CA PHE A 180 8.69 0.15 8.58
C PHE A 180 9.82 0.59 9.52
N ASP A 181 9.87 1.88 9.87
CA ASP A 181 10.85 2.46 10.78
C ASP A 181 10.70 1.92 12.21
N ARG A 182 9.49 1.94 12.76
CA ARG A 182 9.20 1.57 14.15
C ARG A 182 9.56 0.12 14.47
N LYS A 183 9.51 -0.75 13.48
CA LYS A 183 9.75 -2.19 13.65
C LYS A 183 11.09 -2.66 13.09
N GLY A 184 11.92 -1.75 12.56
CA GLY A 184 13.24 -2.06 12.01
C GLY A 184 13.20 -3.13 10.91
N ARG A 185 12.24 -3.03 9.98
CA ARG A 185 11.86 -4.09 9.03
C ARG A 185 12.72 -4.21 7.78
N VAL A 186 13.78 -3.40 7.66
CA VAL A 186 14.71 -3.41 6.51
C VAL A 186 15.19 -4.83 6.18
N HIS A 187 15.57 -5.62 7.19
CA HIS A 187 16.12 -6.97 7.00
C HIS A 187 15.14 -7.90 6.28
N ARG A 188 13.85 -7.89 6.64
CA ARG A 188 12.85 -8.78 6.05
C ARG A 188 12.43 -8.33 4.65
N LEU A 189 12.37 -7.02 4.40
CA LEU A 189 12.13 -6.49 3.06
C LEU A 189 13.28 -6.86 2.12
N MET A 190 14.52 -6.71 2.57
CA MET A 190 15.71 -7.14 1.81
C MET A 190 15.68 -8.65 1.52
N ALA A 191 15.33 -9.47 2.52
CA ALA A 191 15.23 -10.92 2.33
C ALA A 191 14.11 -11.32 1.37
N SER A 192 12.99 -10.58 1.37
CA SER A 192 11.90 -10.80 0.40
C SER A 192 12.34 -10.51 -1.04
N LEU A 193 13.13 -9.45 -1.25
CA LEU A 193 13.68 -9.10 -2.56
C LEU A 193 14.73 -10.11 -3.05
N ALA A 194 15.56 -10.63 -2.14
CA ALA A 194 16.50 -11.67 -2.51
C ALA A 194 15.81 -12.95 -3.02
N GLN A 195 14.63 -13.27 -2.45
CA GLN A 195 13.81 -14.42 -2.84
C GLN A 195 12.92 -14.14 -4.06
N ASN A 196 12.65 -12.87 -4.38
CA ASN A 196 11.84 -12.43 -5.51
C ASN A 196 12.59 -11.35 -6.32
N PRO A 197 13.69 -11.72 -7.02
CA PRO A 197 14.46 -10.74 -7.76
C PRO A 197 13.63 -10.11 -8.89
N GLY A 198 13.75 -8.80 -9.04
CA GLY A 198 13.05 -8.03 -10.08
C GLY A 198 11.75 -7.36 -9.62
N VAL A 199 11.30 -7.57 -8.37
CA VAL A 199 10.20 -6.80 -7.79
C VAL A 199 10.70 -5.55 -7.07
N LEU A 200 9.83 -4.58 -6.84
CA LEU A 200 10.11 -3.42 -5.99
C LEU A 200 9.74 -3.73 -4.54
N GLY A 201 10.62 -3.37 -3.62
CA GLY A 201 10.33 -3.38 -2.19
C GLY A 201 9.95 -1.99 -1.71
N ILE A 202 8.78 -1.86 -1.13
CA ILE A 202 8.24 -0.60 -0.63
C ILE A 202 8.09 -0.69 0.89
N GLY A 203 8.93 0.04 1.63
CA GLY A 203 8.81 0.22 3.07
C GLY A 203 8.09 1.52 3.39
N LEU A 204 6.99 1.45 4.14
CA LEU A 204 6.16 2.61 4.49
C LEU A 204 6.19 2.83 6.00
N ASP A 205 6.60 4.02 6.43
CA ASP A 205 6.52 4.43 7.82
C ASP A 205 5.07 4.66 8.27
N GLU A 206 4.82 4.71 9.57
CA GLU A 206 3.51 5.09 10.11
C GLU A 206 3.14 6.51 9.69
N ASN A 207 1.84 6.78 9.58
CA ASN A 207 1.29 8.06 9.12
C ASN A 207 1.91 8.56 7.79
N THR A 208 2.18 7.60 6.89
CA THR A 208 2.81 7.83 5.60
C THR A 208 2.17 6.94 4.55
N ALA A 209 1.98 7.46 3.36
CA ALA A 209 1.36 6.74 2.26
C ALA A 209 2.05 7.04 0.92
N VAL A 210 1.82 6.19 -0.05
CA VAL A 210 2.14 6.47 -1.46
C VAL A 210 0.88 6.44 -2.29
N GLU A 211 0.72 7.47 -3.11
CA GLU A 211 -0.22 7.49 -4.21
C GLU A 211 0.47 6.86 -5.42
N VAL A 212 -0.23 5.96 -6.12
CA VAL A 212 0.28 5.38 -7.36
C VAL A 212 -0.76 5.56 -8.45
N THR A 213 -0.41 6.31 -9.49
CA THR A 213 -1.30 6.58 -10.62
C THR A 213 -1.24 5.48 -11.68
N PRO A 214 -2.25 5.40 -12.57
CA PRO A 214 -2.25 4.47 -13.70
C PRO A 214 -1.03 4.59 -14.61
N GLU A 215 -0.45 5.79 -14.68
CA GLU A 215 0.74 6.10 -15.51
C GLU A 215 2.03 5.63 -14.86
N GLY A 216 1.98 5.12 -13.62
CA GLY A 216 3.13 4.65 -12.86
C GLY A 216 3.88 5.76 -12.12
N GLN A 217 3.23 6.89 -11.87
CA GLN A 217 3.79 7.92 -10.99
C GLN A 217 3.46 7.58 -9.53
N MET A 218 4.49 7.56 -8.70
CA MET A 218 4.36 7.38 -7.26
C MET A 218 4.69 8.69 -6.54
N THR A 219 3.85 9.12 -5.61
CA THR A 219 4.07 10.34 -4.80
C THR A 219 3.84 10.03 -3.32
N VAL A 220 4.71 10.56 -2.46
CA VAL A 220 4.64 10.38 -1.00
C VAL A 220 3.72 11.42 -0.36
N VAL A 221 2.83 10.93 0.49
CA VAL A 221 1.91 11.74 1.33
C VAL A 221 2.11 11.35 2.79
N GLY A 222 1.96 12.29 3.69
CA GLY A 222 2.07 12.03 5.14
C GLY A 222 3.33 12.62 5.77
N ARG A 223 3.83 12.01 6.86
CA ARG A 223 4.82 12.65 7.72
C ARG A 223 6.15 11.90 7.87
N GLY A 224 6.19 10.62 7.56
CA GLY A 224 7.40 9.80 7.61
C GLY A 224 8.07 9.64 6.25
N ASN A 225 8.83 8.58 6.13
CA ASN A 225 9.57 8.25 4.93
C ASN A 225 8.97 7.04 4.21
N VAL A 226 9.25 6.98 2.92
CA VAL A 226 9.05 5.82 2.08
C VAL A 226 10.40 5.32 1.58
N PHE A 227 10.65 4.05 1.78
CA PHE A 227 11.87 3.36 1.34
C PHE A 227 11.54 2.54 0.11
N VAL A 228 12.16 2.84 -1.02
CA VAL A 228 11.98 2.10 -2.26
C VAL A 228 13.27 1.37 -2.60
N PHE A 229 13.23 0.05 -2.52
CA PHE A 229 14.33 -0.82 -2.90
C PHE A 229 14.07 -1.41 -4.29
N ASP A 230 14.98 -1.17 -5.21
CA ASP A 230 14.96 -1.83 -6.51
C ASP A 230 15.52 -3.25 -6.38
N GLY A 231 14.65 -4.25 -6.53
CA GLY A 231 14.99 -5.66 -6.46
C GLY A 231 15.73 -6.22 -7.67
N ARG A 232 16.13 -5.39 -8.64
CA ARG A 232 17.00 -5.77 -9.76
C ARG A 232 18.46 -5.96 -9.29
N ILE A 233 18.62 -6.91 -8.38
CA ILE A 233 19.89 -7.26 -7.75
C ILE A 233 20.83 -7.87 -8.79
N ARG A 234 22.07 -7.40 -8.83
CA ARG A 234 23.04 -7.92 -9.80
C ARG A 234 23.66 -9.25 -9.37
N HIS A 235 23.85 -9.43 -8.07
CA HIS A 235 24.42 -10.64 -7.49
C HIS A 235 23.80 -10.93 -6.12
N SER A 236 23.48 -12.19 -5.88
CA SER A 236 23.02 -12.70 -4.60
C SER A 236 23.46 -14.16 -4.42
N ASN A 237 23.69 -14.57 -3.18
CA ASN A 237 23.98 -15.95 -2.81
C ASN A 237 22.75 -16.67 -2.23
N VAL A 238 21.55 -16.12 -2.39
CA VAL A 238 20.32 -16.65 -1.75
C VAL A 238 20.04 -18.13 -2.04
N ALA A 239 20.44 -18.61 -3.23
CA ALA A 239 20.26 -20.00 -3.65
C ALA A 239 21.31 -20.95 -3.06
N ASP A 240 22.46 -20.40 -2.62
CA ASP A 240 23.64 -21.20 -2.27
C ASP A 240 23.81 -21.38 -0.76
N VAL A 241 23.15 -20.53 0.05
CA VAL A 241 23.28 -20.56 1.51
C VAL A 241 22.10 -21.28 2.19
N PRO A 242 22.31 -21.90 3.37
CA PRO A 242 21.23 -22.41 4.20
C PRO A 242 20.21 -21.31 4.56
N GLU A 243 18.98 -21.70 4.90
CA GLU A 243 17.88 -20.74 5.15
C GLU A 243 18.15 -19.74 6.28
N THR A 244 18.92 -20.15 7.28
CA THR A 244 19.24 -19.33 8.47
C THR A 244 20.53 -18.52 8.31
N GLU A 245 21.28 -18.76 7.24
CA GLU A 245 22.54 -18.06 7.01
C GLU A 245 22.34 -16.70 6.33
N PRO A 246 23.23 -15.73 6.59
CA PRO A 246 23.15 -14.41 5.99
C PRO A 246 23.20 -14.43 4.47
N ILE A 247 22.28 -13.67 3.85
CA ILE A 247 22.26 -13.45 2.40
C ILE A 247 23.12 -12.24 2.06
N ALA A 248 24.00 -12.40 1.07
CA ALA A 248 24.68 -11.29 0.42
C ALA A 248 23.89 -10.83 -0.82
N MET A 249 23.75 -9.52 -0.98
CA MET A 249 23.15 -8.88 -2.16
C MET A 249 23.98 -7.67 -2.57
N THR A 250 24.13 -7.44 -3.87
CA THR A 250 24.91 -6.31 -4.37
C THR A 250 24.16 -5.56 -5.48
N HIS A 251 24.45 -4.26 -5.61
CA HIS A 251 23.90 -3.37 -6.64
C HIS A 251 22.37 -3.20 -6.55
N SER A 252 21.83 -3.19 -5.34
CA SER A 252 20.45 -2.73 -5.10
C SER A 252 20.44 -1.21 -4.97
N THR A 253 19.50 -0.55 -5.63
CA THR A 253 19.27 0.89 -5.47
C THR A 253 18.25 1.12 -4.36
N LEU A 254 18.52 2.10 -3.50
CA LEU A 254 17.60 2.55 -2.46
C LEU A 254 17.28 4.02 -2.67
N HIS A 255 15.99 4.35 -2.72
CA HIS A 255 15.49 5.71 -2.56
C HIS A 255 14.83 5.83 -1.18
N VAL A 256 15.09 6.95 -0.51
CA VAL A 256 14.39 7.35 0.72
C VAL A 256 13.68 8.67 0.40
N LEU A 257 12.35 8.63 0.40
CA LEU A 257 11.50 9.70 -0.09
C LEU A 257 10.65 10.24 1.06
N ALA A 258 10.54 11.55 1.15
CA ALA A 258 9.67 12.26 2.08
C ALA A 258 8.41 12.79 1.36
N ALA A 259 7.48 13.39 2.11
CA ALA A 259 6.27 13.97 1.55
C ALA A 259 6.56 14.94 0.38
N GLY A 260 5.77 14.84 -0.68
CA GLY A 260 5.93 15.62 -1.90
C GLY A 260 6.97 15.08 -2.90
N TYR A 261 7.90 14.24 -2.45
CA TYR A 261 8.79 13.51 -3.35
C TYR A 261 8.06 12.34 -4.00
N GLY A 262 8.54 11.93 -5.16
CA GLY A 262 7.95 10.80 -5.88
C GLY A 262 8.99 10.01 -6.68
N LEU A 263 8.48 9.04 -7.42
CA LEU A 263 9.26 8.18 -8.30
C LEU A 263 8.44 7.82 -9.53
N ASP A 264 8.99 7.98 -10.70
CA ASP A 264 8.44 7.35 -11.90
C ASP A 264 8.82 5.87 -11.89
N LEU A 265 7.85 5.00 -11.68
CA LEU A 265 8.06 3.55 -11.57
C LEU A 265 8.48 2.88 -12.90
N THR A 266 8.35 3.59 -14.03
CA THR A 266 8.77 3.10 -15.35
C THR A 266 10.25 3.35 -15.59
N THR A 267 10.71 4.55 -15.27
CA THR A 267 12.10 4.98 -15.49
C THR A 267 12.97 4.79 -14.25
N MET A 268 12.36 4.67 -13.07
CA MET A 268 13.00 4.69 -11.74
C MET A 268 13.72 6.02 -11.45
N GLU A 269 13.27 7.09 -12.09
CA GLU A 269 13.78 8.44 -11.84
C GLU A 269 12.95 9.12 -10.74
N PRO A 270 13.60 9.74 -9.74
CA PRO A 270 12.88 10.46 -8.69
C PRO A 270 12.25 11.74 -9.23
N THR A 271 11.06 12.06 -8.73
CA THR A 271 10.40 13.35 -8.95
C THR A 271 10.53 14.18 -7.68
N LEU A 272 10.92 15.45 -7.86
CA LEU A 272 11.10 16.40 -6.77
C LEU A 272 9.78 17.17 -6.53
N PRO A 273 9.50 17.59 -5.28
CA PRO A 273 8.39 18.49 -5.04
C PRO A 273 8.61 19.82 -5.78
N GLU A 274 7.50 20.49 -6.15
CA GLU A 274 7.61 21.84 -6.65
C GLU A 274 8.33 22.72 -5.59
N PRO A 275 9.23 23.63 -6.02
CA PRO A 275 9.86 24.55 -5.10
C PRO A 275 8.77 25.30 -4.31
N VAL A 276 8.84 25.26 -2.99
CA VAL A 276 8.01 26.15 -2.17
C VAL A 276 8.47 27.56 -2.54
N GLU A 277 7.59 28.39 -3.13
CA GLU A 277 7.87 29.81 -3.29
C GLU A 277 8.22 30.34 -1.89
N GLU A 278 9.46 30.78 -1.69
CA GLU A 278 9.89 31.43 -0.48
C GLU A 278 8.93 32.60 -0.25
N LEU A 279 8.06 32.47 0.77
CA LEU A 279 7.34 33.62 1.28
C LEU A 279 8.43 34.62 1.66
N HIS A 280 8.60 35.65 0.84
CA HIS A 280 9.50 36.77 1.14
C HIS A 280 9.27 37.16 2.59
N GLU A 281 10.32 37.11 3.42
CA GLU A 281 10.33 37.69 4.72
C GLU A 281 9.98 39.18 4.53
N GLU A 282 8.70 39.52 4.69
CA GLU A 282 8.32 40.92 4.87
C GLU A 282 8.99 41.42 6.13
N GLU A 283 9.89 42.38 5.91
CA GLU A 283 10.57 43.28 6.79
C GLU A 283 10.04 43.30 8.23
N ARG A 284 10.86 42.84 9.15
CA ARG A 284 10.70 43.20 10.57
C ARG A 284 10.89 44.72 10.69
N PRO A 285 9.90 45.46 11.14
CA PRO A 285 10.16 46.84 11.51
C PRO A 285 11.09 46.89 12.72
N ASP A 286 12.07 47.79 12.67
CA ASP A 286 13.05 48.09 13.71
C ASP A 286 12.42 48.45 15.08
#